data_c160a1ec246e7dfcda040527db9622a2
#
_entry.id   c160a1ec246e7dfcda040527db9622a2
#
_cell.length_a   1.000
_cell.length_b   1.000
_cell.length_c   1.000
_cell.angle_alpha   90.00
_cell.angle_beta   90.00
_cell.angle_gamma   90.00
#
_symmetry.space_group_name_H-M   'P 1'
#
loop_
_entity.id
_entity.type
_entity.pdbx_description
1 polymer ?
#
loop_
_entity_poly.entity_id
_entity_poly.type
_entity_poly.pdbx_seq_one_letter_code
_entity_poly.pdbx_strand_id
1 'polypeptide(L)'
;MGPFDSETIDQAAILWSYMASFRSAAPCDAVVVCCSYDLRVCDFACDLINSGLSRRLVLSGKTGNWTRHLWRRSEAEVFKERALQNGVAEDAVLLEDRSTNFGENVSFTRALLPGSRVITFVTKPAAVLRVKLTADMQWPDIARFVTCPDLQFPRDVSPVIGLLGIINEMVGDIERIQRYPTLGYQVPHELPQDVLDAWGYLVRQGFTHHLMPKASDAGSLF
;
A
#
# COMPACT_ATOMS: atom_id res chain seq x y z
N MET A 1 2.47 0.45 -31.84
CA MET A 1 1.82 -0.41 -30.80
C MET A 1 1.50 0.51 -29.65
N GLY A 2 0.31 0.39 -29.04
CA GLY A 2 -0.05 1.17 -27.86
C GLY A 2 0.74 0.70 -26.63
N PRO A 3 0.81 1.51 -25.55
CA PRO A 3 1.59 1.19 -24.34
C PRO A 3 1.06 -0.02 -23.56
N PHE A 4 -0.04 -0.62 -24.00
CA PHE A 4 -0.73 -1.75 -23.33
C PHE A 4 -0.92 -2.91 -24.32
N ASP A 5 0.16 -3.39 -24.95
CA ASP A 5 0.13 -4.65 -25.64
C ASP A 5 0.03 -5.83 -24.64
N SER A 6 -0.23 -7.05 -25.16
CA SER A 6 -0.40 -8.23 -24.29
C SER A 6 0.85 -8.49 -23.45
N GLU A 7 2.04 -8.33 -24.01
CA GLU A 7 3.31 -8.53 -23.29
C GLU A 7 3.42 -7.58 -22.08
N THR A 8 3.13 -6.29 -22.27
CA THR A 8 3.13 -5.31 -21.18
C THR A 8 2.16 -5.70 -20.05
N ILE A 9 0.98 -6.18 -20.41
CA ILE A 9 0.00 -6.66 -19.42
C ILE A 9 0.49 -7.90 -18.69
N ASP A 10 1.09 -8.86 -19.40
CA ASP A 10 1.61 -10.10 -18.82
C ASP A 10 2.77 -9.80 -17.85
N GLN A 11 3.70 -8.93 -18.23
CA GLN A 11 4.80 -8.51 -17.36
C GLN A 11 4.30 -7.75 -16.12
N ALA A 12 3.30 -6.89 -16.27
CA ALA A 12 2.68 -6.21 -15.13
C ALA A 12 1.93 -7.18 -14.20
N ALA A 13 1.31 -8.23 -14.75
CA ALA A 13 0.64 -9.27 -13.98
C ALA A 13 1.61 -10.08 -13.11
N ILE A 14 2.86 -10.30 -13.56
CA ILE A 14 3.92 -10.91 -12.75
C ILE A 14 4.17 -10.05 -11.49
N LEU A 15 4.37 -8.74 -11.65
CA LEU A 15 4.61 -7.84 -10.51
C LEU A 15 3.41 -7.83 -9.55
N TRP A 16 2.19 -7.69 -10.07
CA TRP A 16 0.98 -7.70 -9.26
C TRP A 16 0.84 -8.97 -8.44
N SER A 17 0.93 -10.13 -9.11
CA SER A 17 0.76 -11.43 -8.47
C SER A 17 1.82 -11.66 -7.41
N TYR A 18 3.07 -11.32 -7.68
CA TYR A 18 4.16 -11.44 -6.74
C TYR A 18 3.92 -10.59 -5.49
N MET A 19 3.64 -9.28 -5.66
CA MET A 19 3.46 -8.38 -4.53
C MET A 19 2.24 -8.73 -3.68
N ALA A 20 1.14 -9.19 -4.28
CA ALA A 20 -0.06 -9.60 -3.59
C ALA A 20 0.04 -10.98 -2.91
N SER A 21 0.99 -11.83 -3.29
CA SER A 21 1.15 -13.19 -2.76
C SER A 21 1.51 -13.25 -1.27
N PHE A 22 2.04 -12.16 -0.71
CA PHE A 22 2.45 -12.06 0.70
C PHE A 22 1.31 -11.74 1.66
N ARG A 23 0.05 -11.74 1.17
CA ARG A 23 -1.12 -11.44 2.00
C ARG A 23 -1.37 -12.48 3.07
N SER A 24 -1.62 -12.02 4.27
CA SER A 24 -2.03 -12.83 5.43
C SER A 24 -2.80 -11.98 6.42
N ALA A 25 -3.69 -12.59 7.21
CA ALA A 25 -4.43 -11.94 8.26
C ALA A 25 -4.58 -12.89 9.45
N ALA A 26 -4.71 -12.32 10.66
CA ALA A 26 -4.99 -13.05 11.88
C ALA A 26 -5.82 -12.18 12.83
N PRO A 27 -6.56 -12.77 13.78
CA PRO A 27 -7.18 -12.03 14.88
C PRO A 27 -6.15 -11.11 15.55
N CYS A 28 -6.49 -9.85 15.78
CA CYS A 28 -5.51 -8.82 16.13
C CYS A 28 -6.09 -7.76 17.08
N ASP A 29 -5.19 -6.99 17.68
CA ASP A 29 -5.55 -5.87 18.57
C ASP A 29 -6.15 -4.70 17.78
N ALA A 30 -5.68 -4.51 16.54
CA ALA A 30 -6.24 -3.52 15.62
C ALA A 30 -6.04 -3.93 14.14
N VAL A 31 -7.02 -3.61 13.32
CA VAL A 31 -6.88 -3.51 11.85
C VAL A 31 -6.43 -2.10 11.50
N VAL A 32 -5.34 -1.97 10.76
CA VAL A 32 -4.77 -0.69 10.34
C VAL A 32 -4.85 -0.57 8.83
N VAL A 33 -5.57 0.41 8.34
CA VAL A 33 -5.69 0.68 6.91
C VAL A 33 -4.67 1.71 6.49
N CYS A 34 -3.79 1.35 5.56
CA CYS A 34 -3.02 2.32 4.79
C CYS A 34 -3.94 2.91 3.72
N CYS A 35 -4.55 4.05 4.02
CA CYS A 35 -5.55 4.69 3.17
C CYS A 35 -4.96 5.06 1.80
N SER A 36 -5.81 5.18 0.80
CA SER A 36 -5.42 5.42 -0.58
C SER A 36 -6.61 5.93 -1.42
N TYR A 37 -6.43 6.05 -2.73
CA TYR A 37 -7.49 6.38 -3.67
C TYR A 37 -8.57 5.29 -3.84
N ASP A 38 -8.34 4.05 -3.36
CA ASP A 38 -9.22 2.91 -3.60
C ASP A 38 -10.05 2.57 -2.36
N LEU A 39 -11.30 2.99 -2.36
CA LEU A 39 -12.23 2.78 -1.25
C LEU A 39 -12.59 1.31 -1.00
N ARG A 40 -12.35 0.40 -1.96
CA ARG A 40 -12.53 -1.04 -1.76
C ARG A 40 -11.60 -1.60 -0.68
N VAL A 41 -10.47 -0.93 -0.44
CA VAL A 41 -9.57 -1.25 0.69
C VAL A 41 -10.27 -0.96 2.03
N CYS A 42 -11.04 0.14 2.10
CA CYS A 42 -11.87 0.47 3.27
C CYS A 42 -12.98 -0.57 3.46
N ASP A 43 -13.71 -0.88 2.39
CA ASP A 43 -14.81 -1.85 2.43
C ASP A 43 -14.34 -3.19 2.97
N PHE A 44 -13.23 -3.70 2.45
CA PHE A 44 -12.62 -4.94 2.90
C PHE A 44 -12.19 -4.89 4.38
N ALA A 45 -11.61 -3.77 4.83
CA ALA A 45 -11.25 -3.60 6.25
C ALA A 45 -12.49 -3.59 7.16
N CYS A 46 -13.60 -2.99 6.70
CA CYS A 46 -14.87 -3.02 7.41
C CYS A 46 -15.43 -4.45 7.53
N ASP A 47 -15.32 -5.26 6.48
CA ASP A 47 -15.72 -6.68 6.52
C ASP A 47 -14.90 -7.46 7.56
N LEU A 48 -13.60 -7.19 7.67
CA LEU A 48 -12.74 -7.80 8.69
C LEU A 48 -13.18 -7.40 10.12
N ILE A 49 -13.52 -6.14 10.35
CA ILE A 49 -14.03 -5.65 11.63
C ILE A 49 -15.40 -6.30 11.95
N ASN A 50 -16.32 -6.27 10.99
CA ASN A 50 -17.66 -6.80 11.16
C ASN A 50 -17.67 -8.34 11.36
N SER A 51 -16.68 -9.04 10.80
CA SER A 51 -16.47 -10.48 11.05
C SER A 51 -15.78 -10.79 12.39
N GLY A 52 -15.40 -9.76 13.16
CA GLY A 52 -14.82 -9.93 14.49
C GLY A 52 -13.30 -10.18 14.50
N LEU A 53 -12.58 -9.89 13.41
CA LEU A 53 -11.12 -10.03 13.38
C LEU A 53 -10.44 -9.09 14.39
N SER A 54 -11.01 -7.90 14.61
CA SER A 54 -10.61 -6.93 15.63
C SER A 54 -11.80 -6.07 16.06
N ARG A 55 -11.63 -5.39 17.20
CA ARG A 55 -12.57 -4.36 17.68
C ARG A 55 -12.13 -2.94 17.39
N ARG A 56 -10.95 -2.74 16.78
CA ARG A 56 -10.38 -1.43 16.47
C ARG A 56 -10.02 -1.35 15.01
N LEU A 57 -10.44 -0.25 14.39
CA LEU A 57 -10.08 0.12 13.02
C LEU A 57 -9.28 1.42 13.07
N VAL A 58 -8.02 1.40 12.64
CA VAL A 58 -7.21 2.61 12.46
C VAL A 58 -7.18 2.93 10.98
N LEU A 59 -7.57 4.16 10.64
CA LEU A 59 -7.51 4.70 9.29
C LEU A 59 -6.35 5.69 9.23
N SER A 60 -5.31 5.33 8.49
CA SER A 60 -4.05 6.08 8.45
C SER A 60 -3.77 6.59 7.03
N GLY A 61 -3.68 7.91 6.87
CA GLY A 61 -3.36 8.56 5.62
C GLY A 61 -3.83 10.01 5.55
N LYS A 62 -2.91 10.93 5.20
CA LYS A 62 -3.22 12.33 4.94
C LYS A 62 -3.64 12.51 3.49
N THR A 63 -2.65 12.52 2.59
CA THR A 63 -2.86 12.76 1.16
C THR A 63 -1.74 12.08 0.38
N GLY A 64 -2.12 11.24 -0.56
CA GLY A 64 -1.20 10.60 -1.49
C GLY A 64 -1.03 11.36 -2.80
N ASN A 65 -0.18 10.84 -3.68
CA ASN A 65 0.07 11.42 -5.01
C ASN A 65 -1.19 11.57 -5.86
N TRP A 66 -2.12 10.64 -5.75
CA TRP A 66 -3.37 10.62 -6.51
C TRP A 66 -4.50 11.37 -5.82
N THR A 67 -4.58 11.29 -4.49
CA THR A 67 -5.73 11.79 -3.71
C THR A 67 -5.71 13.29 -3.49
N ARG A 68 -4.56 13.95 -3.60
CA ARG A 68 -4.44 15.43 -3.49
C ARG A 68 -5.32 16.21 -4.46
N HIS A 69 -5.71 15.57 -5.57
CA HIS A 69 -6.57 16.18 -6.60
C HIS A 69 -8.00 15.64 -6.55
N LEU A 70 -8.26 14.60 -5.75
CA LEU A 70 -9.57 13.97 -5.63
C LEU A 70 -10.36 14.54 -4.46
N TRP A 71 -9.69 14.76 -3.32
CA TRP A 71 -10.34 15.12 -2.08
C TRP A 71 -9.70 16.36 -1.44
N ARG A 72 -10.57 17.19 -0.82
CA ARG A 72 -10.13 18.33 0.00
C ARG A 72 -9.86 17.95 1.45
N ARG A 73 -10.15 16.71 1.82
CA ARG A 73 -9.97 16.12 3.16
C ARG A 73 -8.87 15.07 3.09
N SER A 74 -8.37 14.66 4.25
CA SER A 74 -7.43 13.55 4.34
C SER A 74 -8.05 12.24 3.85
N GLU A 75 -7.21 11.30 3.40
CA GLU A 75 -7.66 9.95 3.05
C GLU A 75 -8.33 9.28 4.25
N ALA A 76 -7.79 9.46 5.46
CA ALA A 76 -8.34 8.91 6.69
C ALA A 76 -9.75 9.42 6.98
N GLU A 77 -10.05 10.71 6.74
CA GLU A 77 -11.40 11.26 6.93
C GLU A 77 -12.39 10.70 5.90
N VAL A 78 -11.98 10.56 4.64
CA VAL A 78 -12.82 9.95 3.59
C VAL A 78 -13.09 8.48 3.91
N PHE A 79 -12.09 7.75 4.37
CA PHE A 79 -12.23 6.36 4.78
C PHE A 79 -13.09 6.22 6.05
N LYS A 80 -13.02 7.18 7.00
CA LYS A 80 -13.91 7.18 8.18
C LYS A 80 -15.37 7.27 7.75
N GLU A 81 -15.70 8.22 6.89
CA GLU A 81 -17.07 8.36 6.38
C GLU A 81 -17.54 7.06 5.72
N ARG A 82 -16.70 6.43 4.90
CA ARG A 82 -16.99 5.14 4.26
C ARG A 82 -17.16 4.01 5.28
N ALA A 83 -16.33 3.95 6.32
CA ALA A 83 -16.40 2.93 7.34
C ALA A 83 -17.71 3.03 8.16
N LEU A 84 -18.13 4.24 8.51
CA LEU A 84 -19.42 4.46 9.18
C LEU A 84 -20.61 4.04 8.30
N GLN A 85 -20.56 4.33 6.99
CA GLN A 85 -21.57 3.86 6.04
C GLN A 85 -21.62 2.31 5.94
N ASN A 86 -20.48 1.64 6.11
CA ASN A 86 -20.37 0.18 6.14
C ASN A 86 -20.69 -0.43 7.54
N GLY A 87 -21.24 0.36 8.46
CA GLY A 87 -21.74 -0.11 9.75
C GLY A 87 -20.68 -0.32 10.84
N VAL A 88 -19.44 0.16 10.64
CA VAL A 88 -18.42 0.16 11.70
C VAL A 88 -18.81 1.21 12.74
N ALA A 89 -18.83 0.82 14.04
CA ALA A 89 -19.16 1.72 15.12
C ALA A 89 -18.12 2.86 15.23
N GLU A 90 -18.57 4.09 15.48
CA GLU A 90 -17.68 5.26 15.48
C GLU A 90 -16.59 5.17 16.56
N ASP A 91 -16.91 4.61 17.72
CA ASP A 91 -15.99 4.41 18.84
C ASP A 91 -14.93 3.33 18.57
N ALA A 92 -15.14 2.49 17.55
CA ALA A 92 -14.14 1.54 17.06
C ALA A 92 -13.10 2.16 16.12
N VAL A 93 -13.37 3.38 15.58
CA VAL A 93 -12.54 4.01 14.56
C VAL A 93 -11.57 5.02 15.17
N LEU A 94 -10.28 4.82 14.91
CA LEU A 94 -9.20 5.77 15.20
C LEU A 94 -8.67 6.39 13.91
N LEU A 95 -8.44 7.70 13.91
CA LEU A 95 -7.87 8.41 12.77
C LEU A 95 -6.40 8.74 12.99
N GLU A 96 -5.60 8.51 11.96
CA GLU A 96 -4.27 9.04 11.78
C GLU A 96 -4.25 9.77 10.42
N ASP A 97 -4.27 11.09 10.42
CA ASP A 97 -4.49 11.94 9.25
C ASP A 97 -3.24 12.77 8.84
N ARG A 98 -2.05 12.37 9.31
CA ARG A 98 -0.79 13.09 9.07
C ARG A 98 0.15 12.36 8.12
N SER A 99 0.08 11.03 8.06
CA SER A 99 1.00 10.21 7.29
C SER A 99 0.86 10.44 5.78
N THR A 100 1.99 10.49 5.08
CA THR A 100 2.10 10.71 3.63
C THR A 100 2.76 9.53 2.90
N ASN A 101 3.21 8.52 3.63
CA ASN A 101 3.89 7.33 3.11
C ASN A 101 3.75 6.15 4.09
N PHE A 102 4.08 4.92 3.63
CA PHE A 102 3.91 3.72 4.45
C PHE A 102 4.75 3.71 5.74
N GLY A 103 5.95 4.32 5.74
CA GLY A 103 6.76 4.45 6.95
C GLY A 103 6.05 5.26 8.01
N GLU A 104 5.47 6.39 7.64
CA GLU A 104 4.66 7.22 8.52
C GLU A 104 3.35 6.54 8.93
N ASN A 105 2.65 5.83 8.01
CA ASN A 105 1.49 5.04 8.39
C ASN A 105 1.83 4.08 9.55
N VAL A 106 2.93 3.34 9.44
CA VAL A 106 3.35 2.39 10.48
C VAL A 106 3.77 3.10 11.76
N SER A 107 4.65 4.10 11.68
CA SER A 107 5.23 4.76 12.85
C SER A 107 4.19 5.59 13.63
N PHE A 108 3.31 6.31 12.94
CA PHE A 108 2.27 7.11 13.60
C PHE A 108 1.18 6.22 14.19
N THR A 109 0.81 5.12 13.51
CA THR A 109 -0.11 4.13 14.05
C THR A 109 0.47 3.44 15.29
N ARG A 110 1.77 3.09 15.29
CA ARG A 110 2.45 2.56 16.47
C ARG A 110 2.30 3.48 17.68
N ALA A 111 2.40 4.79 17.47
CA ALA A 111 2.23 5.77 18.54
C ALA A 111 0.78 5.85 19.05
N LEU A 112 -0.22 5.59 18.21
CA LEU A 112 -1.65 5.55 18.60
C LEU A 112 -2.05 4.26 19.33
N LEU A 113 -1.29 3.18 19.16
CA LEU A 113 -1.60 1.84 19.67
C LEU A 113 -0.56 1.32 20.68
N PRO A 114 -0.30 2.05 21.79
CA PRO A 114 0.66 1.59 22.77
C PRO A 114 0.21 0.25 23.40
N GLY A 115 1.14 -0.69 23.49
CA GLY A 115 0.88 -2.01 24.09
C GLY A 115 0.22 -3.04 23.17
N SER A 116 -0.11 -2.69 21.93
CA SER A 116 -0.58 -3.67 20.94
C SER A 116 0.53 -4.68 20.62
N ARG A 117 0.13 -5.95 20.44
CA ARG A 117 1.04 -7.07 20.16
C ARG A 117 0.80 -7.71 18.81
N VAL A 118 -0.41 -7.60 18.28
CA VAL A 118 -0.80 -8.20 17.00
C VAL A 118 -1.52 -7.15 16.17
N ILE A 119 -1.02 -6.85 14.98
CA ILE A 119 -1.62 -5.88 14.05
C ILE A 119 -1.82 -6.54 12.68
N THR A 120 -2.99 -6.31 12.09
CA THR A 120 -3.26 -6.62 10.69
C THR A 120 -3.37 -5.33 9.89
N PHE A 121 -2.41 -5.09 9.00
CA PHE A 121 -2.46 -3.99 8.05
C PHE A 121 -3.30 -4.37 6.83
N VAL A 122 -4.08 -3.41 6.33
CA VAL A 122 -4.87 -3.55 5.10
C VAL A 122 -4.43 -2.50 4.09
N THR A 123 -4.14 -2.93 2.87
CA THR A 123 -3.69 -2.06 1.79
C THR A 123 -4.14 -2.56 0.42
N LYS A 124 -3.73 -1.89 -0.66
CA LYS A 124 -3.96 -2.35 -2.04
C LYS A 124 -3.15 -3.63 -2.33
N PRO A 125 -3.61 -4.53 -3.22
CA PRO A 125 -2.88 -5.76 -3.54
C PRO A 125 -1.42 -5.51 -3.94
N ALA A 126 -1.18 -4.56 -4.83
CA ALA A 126 0.17 -4.22 -5.30
C ALA A 126 1.08 -3.59 -4.23
N ALA A 127 0.55 -3.21 -3.06
CA ALA A 127 1.33 -2.61 -1.98
C ALA A 127 1.61 -3.56 -0.80
N VAL A 128 1.04 -4.78 -0.82
CA VAL A 128 1.15 -5.73 0.31
C VAL A 128 2.59 -5.98 0.73
N LEU A 129 3.44 -6.36 -0.22
CA LEU A 129 4.86 -6.63 0.08
C LEU A 129 5.57 -5.39 0.64
N ARG A 130 5.34 -4.22 0.06
CA ARG A 130 5.94 -2.97 0.55
C ARG A 130 5.54 -2.64 1.99
N VAL A 131 4.24 -2.73 2.30
CA VAL A 131 3.74 -2.48 3.66
C VAL A 131 4.33 -3.51 4.63
N LYS A 132 4.40 -4.78 4.23
CA LYS A 132 5.01 -5.84 5.04
C LYS A 132 6.46 -5.52 5.39
N LEU A 133 7.32 -5.27 4.41
CA LEU A 133 8.74 -4.99 4.61
C LEU A 133 8.96 -3.70 5.44
N THR A 134 8.09 -2.70 5.26
CA THR A 134 8.11 -1.47 6.04
C THR A 134 7.71 -1.73 7.50
N ALA A 135 6.64 -2.48 7.74
CA ALA A 135 6.19 -2.83 9.08
C ALA A 135 7.21 -3.72 9.82
N ASP A 136 7.85 -4.65 9.09
CA ASP A 136 8.93 -5.48 9.62
C ASP A 136 10.11 -4.64 10.13
N MET A 137 10.40 -3.51 9.48
CA MET A 137 11.47 -2.58 9.88
C MET A 137 11.03 -1.61 10.97
N GLN A 138 9.85 -0.99 10.84
CA GLN A 138 9.43 0.15 11.67
C GLN A 138 8.73 -0.26 12.97
N TRP A 139 8.20 -1.49 13.01
CA TRP A 139 7.53 -2.01 14.20
C TRP A 139 7.89 -3.50 14.45
N PRO A 140 9.16 -3.82 14.75
CA PRO A 140 9.66 -5.19 14.82
C PRO A 140 9.13 -5.99 16.02
N ASP A 141 8.65 -5.32 17.06
CA ASP A 141 8.34 -5.94 18.37
C ASP A 141 6.94 -6.56 18.45
N ILE A 142 6.19 -6.64 17.35
CA ILE A 142 4.83 -7.18 17.29
C ILE A 142 4.69 -8.30 16.27
N ALA A 143 3.67 -9.15 16.42
CA ALA A 143 3.17 -9.98 15.34
C ALA A 143 2.37 -9.09 14.35
N ARG A 144 2.74 -9.12 13.08
CA ARG A 144 2.15 -8.28 12.04
C ARG A 144 1.79 -9.08 10.81
N PHE A 145 0.62 -8.80 10.32
CA PHE A 145 0.05 -9.39 9.13
C PHE A 145 -0.29 -8.27 8.15
N VAL A 146 -0.26 -8.56 6.87
CA VAL A 146 -0.69 -7.60 5.85
C VAL A 146 -1.63 -8.30 4.89
N THR A 147 -2.76 -7.69 4.61
CA THR A 147 -3.76 -8.25 3.72
C THR A 147 -4.35 -7.19 2.78
N CYS A 148 -5.13 -7.61 1.83
CA CYS A 148 -5.75 -6.76 0.82
C CYS A 148 -7.06 -7.39 0.34
N PRO A 149 -7.97 -6.61 -0.28
CA PRO A 149 -9.12 -7.16 -0.99
C PRO A 149 -8.69 -8.07 -2.15
N ASP A 150 -9.50 -9.06 -2.48
CA ASP A 150 -9.24 -10.00 -3.57
C ASP A 150 -9.57 -9.38 -4.94
N LEU A 151 -8.71 -8.48 -5.40
CA LEU A 151 -8.80 -7.79 -6.68
C LEU A 151 -7.84 -8.41 -7.68
N GLN A 152 -8.32 -8.60 -8.91
CA GLN A 152 -7.58 -9.26 -9.98
C GLN A 152 -7.06 -8.26 -11.01
N PHE A 153 -5.79 -8.36 -11.37
CA PHE A 153 -5.20 -7.60 -12.46
C PHE A 153 -5.40 -8.32 -13.80
N PRO A 154 -5.72 -7.60 -14.87
CA PRO A 154 -5.96 -6.16 -14.98
C PRO A 154 -7.44 -5.77 -14.75
N ARG A 155 -8.35 -6.76 -14.53
CA ARG A 155 -9.82 -6.60 -14.51
C ARG A 155 -10.29 -5.57 -13.47
N ASP A 156 -9.73 -5.66 -12.27
CA ASP A 156 -10.21 -4.89 -11.12
C ASP A 156 -9.33 -3.66 -10.80
N VAL A 157 -8.51 -3.23 -11.77
CA VAL A 157 -7.72 -1.99 -11.61
C VAL A 157 -8.65 -0.80 -11.39
N SER A 158 -8.34 0.03 -10.37
CA SER A 158 -9.14 1.20 -10.06
C SER A 158 -9.19 2.18 -11.24
N PRO A 159 -10.38 2.65 -11.65
CA PRO A 159 -10.51 3.63 -12.73
C PRO A 159 -9.89 4.98 -12.35
N VAL A 160 -9.65 5.25 -11.06
CA VAL A 160 -9.00 6.48 -10.58
C VAL A 160 -7.63 6.68 -11.18
N ILE A 161 -6.84 5.59 -11.28
CA ILE A 161 -5.47 5.65 -11.80
C ILE A 161 -5.27 4.89 -13.12
N GLY A 162 -6.19 3.99 -13.45
CA GLY A 162 -6.13 3.14 -14.65
C GLY A 162 -4.88 2.27 -14.73
N LEU A 163 -4.72 1.57 -15.86
CA LEU A 163 -3.57 0.69 -16.09
C LEU A 163 -2.23 1.44 -16.08
N LEU A 164 -2.18 2.64 -16.64
CA LEU A 164 -0.97 3.43 -16.65
C LEU A 164 -0.49 3.76 -15.24
N GLY A 165 -1.40 4.21 -14.38
CA GLY A 165 -1.09 4.57 -13.01
C GLY A 165 -0.62 3.38 -12.19
N ILE A 166 -1.35 2.25 -12.22
CA ILE A 166 -1.00 1.09 -11.41
C ILE A 166 0.33 0.46 -11.85
N ILE A 167 0.62 0.37 -13.16
CA ILE A 167 1.90 -0.16 -13.64
C ILE A 167 3.05 0.73 -13.18
N ASN A 168 2.92 2.05 -13.29
CA ASN A 168 3.94 2.97 -12.77
C ASN A 168 4.11 2.84 -11.24
N GLU A 169 3.03 2.70 -10.47
CA GLU A 169 3.12 2.43 -9.02
C GLU A 169 3.93 1.15 -8.74
N MET A 170 3.57 0.03 -9.39
CA MET A 170 4.26 -1.25 -9.20
C MET A 170 5.74 -1.18 -9.54
N VAL A 171 6.08 -0.55 -10.67
CA VAL A 171 7.48 -0.37 -11.08
C VAL A 171 8.26 0.45 -10.06
N GLY A 172 7.69 1.55 -9.56
CA GLY A 172 8.30 2.35 -8.51
C GLY A 172 8.40 1.62 -7.17
N ASP A 173 7.45 0.74 -6.88
CA ASP A 173 7.45 -0.05 -5.64
C ASP A 173 8.51 -1.15 -5.66
N ILE A 174 8.72 -1.83 -6.78
CA ILE A 174 9.83 -2.78 -6.95
C ILE A 174 11.19 -2.08 -6.80
N GLU A 175 11.38 -0.88 -7.38
CA GLU A 175 12.61 -0.12 -7.16
C GLU A 175 12.82 0.20 -5.68
N ARG A 176 11.77 0.60 -4.97
CA ARG A 176 11.86 0.91 -3.53
C ARG A 176 12.19 -0.34 -2.69
N ILE A 177 11.66 -1.50 -3.03
CA ILE A 177 12.02 -2.76 -2.36
C ILE A 177 13.51 -3.04 -2.49
N GLN A 178 14.13 -2.74 -3.64
CA GLN A 178 15.56 -2.90 -3.86
C GLN A 178 16.41 -1.85 -3.10
N ARG A 179 15.94 -0.61 -3.00
CA ARG A 179 16.75 0.53 -2.49
C ARG A 179 16.52 0.86 -1.03
N TYR A 180 15.31 0.67 -0.52
CA TYR A 180 14.92 1.10 0.84
C TYR A 180 15.64 0.37 1.97
N PRO A 181 16.09 -0.89 1.83
CA PRO A 181 16.90 -1.53 2.87
C PRO A 181 18.19 -0.77 3.19
N THR A 182 18.90 -0.26 2.18
CA THR A 182 20.13 0.53 2.39
C THR A 182 19.88 1.91 3.01
N LEU A 183 18.63 2.38 2.97
CA LEU A 183 18.18 3.64 3.57
C LEU A 183 17.53 3.45 4.96
N GLY A 184 17.42 2.20 5.43
CA GLY A 184 16.81 1.88 6.73
C GLY A 184 15.29 2.00 6.77
N TYR A 185 14.61 2.02 5.63
CA TYR A 185 13.14 2.16 5.56
C TYR A 185 12.39 0.83 5.53
N GLN A 186 13.05 -0.23 5.05
CA GLN A 186 12.50 -1.57 4.92
C GLN A 186 13.55 -2.62 5.29
N VAL A 187 13.09 -3.81 5.69
CA VAL A 187 14.00 -4.95 5.81
C VAL A 187 14.44 -5.44 4.42
N PRO A 188 15.65 -6.03 4.28
CA PRO A 188 16.10 -6.63 3.03
C PRO A 188 15.14 -7.71 2.52
N HIS A 189 14.96 -7.76 1.21
CA HIS A 189 14.13 -8.75 0.53
C HIS A 189 14.72 -9.08 -0.85
N GLU A 190 14.94 -10.35 -1.12
CA GLU A 190 15.43 -10.83 -2.40
C GLU A 190 14.26 -10.97 -3.40
N LEU A 191 14.37 -10.31 -4.54
CA LEU A 191 13.39 -10.42 -5.61
C LEU A 191 13.77 -11.57 -6.55
N PRO A 192 12.82 -12.44 -6.93
CA PRO A 192 13.04 -13.48 -7.93
C PRO A 192 13.43 -12.89 -9.30
N GLN A 193 14.17 -13.67 -10.10
CA GLN A 193 14.69 -13.19 -11.37
C GLN A 193 13.58 -12.83 -12.36
N ASP A 194 12.50 -13.58 -12.42
CA ASP A 194 11.34 -13.31 -13.28
C ASP A 194 10.66 -11.96 -12.93
N VAL A 195 10.61 -11.61 -11.64
CA VAL A 195 10.12 -10.30 -11.18
C VAL A 195 11.05 -9.18 -11.59
N LEU A 196 12.38 -9.38 -11.49
CA LEU A 196 13.37 -8.40 -11.93
C LEU A 196 13.35 -8.21 -13.45
N ASP A 197 13.17 -9.28 -14.21
CA ASP A 197 13.07 -9.25 -15.66
C ASP A 197 11.81 -8.50 -16.11
N ALA A 198 10.66 -8.78 -15.47
CA ALA A 198 9.40 -8.10 -15.71
C ALA A 198 9.51 -6.59 -15.39
N TRP A 199 10.09 -6.25 -14.23
CA TRP A 199 10.37 -4.87 -13.87
C TRP A 199 11.25 -4.17 -14.89
N GLY A 200 12.36 -4.79 -15.28
CA GLY A 200 13.28 -4.25 -16.29
C GLY A 200 12.62 -4.06 -17.66
N TYR A 201 11.73 -4.97 -18.06
CA TYR A 201 10.94 -4.82 -19.28
C TYR A 201 10.06 -3.57 -19.20
N LEU A 202 9.25 -3.43 -18.13
CA LEU A 202 8.34 -2.30 -17.95
C LEU A 202 9.08 -0.95 -17.88
N VAL A 203 10.24 -0.89 -17.24
CA VAL A 203 11.09 0.31 -17.24
C VAL A 203 11.53 0.67 -18.67
N ARG A 204 11.93 -0.31 -19.48
CA ARG A 204 12.30 -0.08 -20.91
C ARG A 204 11.12 0.36 -21.76
N GLN A 205 9.88 -0.03 -21.41
CA GLN A 205 8.65 0.44 -22.05
C GLN A 205 8.22 1.85 -21.61
N GLY A 206 8.99 2.50 -20.72
CA GLY A 206 8.75 3.89 -20.30
C GLY A 206 7.88 4.07 -19.05
N PHE A 207 7.57 3.00 -18.30
CA PHE A 207 6.87 3.10 -17.02
C PHE A 207 7.84 3.57 -15.91
N THR A 208 8.15 4.87 -15.89
CA THR A 208 9.21 5.44 -15.04
C THR A 208 8.73 6.57 -14.11
N HIS A 209 7.44 6.96 -14.18
CA HIS A 209 6.92 8.14 -13.47
C HIS A 209 6.95 8.03 -11.93
N HIS A 210 7.02 6.81 -11.39
CA HIS A 210 7.09 6.56 -9.95
C HIS A 210 8.47 6.05 -9.49
N LEU A 211 9.46 6.00 -10.37
CA LEU A 211 10.85 5.74 -10.00
C LEU A 211 11.37 6.84 -9.06
N MET A 212 12.31 6.48 -8.23
CA MET A 212 12.98 7.44 -7.34
C MET A 212 13.86 8.38 -8.17
N PRO A 213 14.00 9.67 -7.78
CA PRO A 213 14.93 10.57 -8.43
C PRO A 213 16.34 9.98 -8.44
N LYS A 214 17.06 10.15 -9.55
CA LYS A 214 18.47 9.78 -9.60
C LYS A 214 19.28 10.68 -8.67
N ALA A 215 20.31 10.13 -8.02
CA ALA A 215 21.17 10.89 -7.12
C ALA A 215 21.81 12.14 -7.77
N SER A 216 21.93 12.16 -9.12
CA SER A 216 22.41 13.30 -9.91
C SER A 216 21.42 14.47 -9.96
N ASP A 217 20.12 14.24 -9.75
CA ASP A 217 19.09 15.27 -9.89
C ASP A 217 18.84 16.03 -8.58
N ALA A 218 19.38 15.55 -7.46
CA ALA A 218 19.29 16.18 -6.14
C ALA A 218 20.21 17.42 -5.98
N GLY A 219 21.11 17.68 -6.92
CA GLY A 219 22.08 18.77 -6.92
C GLY A 219 21.64 20.06 -7.62
N SER A 220 20.44 20.13 -8.21
CA SER A 220 19.99 21.25 -9.06
C SER A 220 18.84 22.07 -8.48
N LEU A 221 18.56 21.95 -7.19
CA LEU A 221 17.51 22.73 -6.48
C LEU A 221 18.10 23.49 -5.28
N PHE A 222 19.16 24.27 -5.55
CA PHE A 222 19.60 25.35 -4.64
C PHE A 222 19.95 26.58 -5.47
#